data_389828463dd1ce4bb113e1769a9624d1
#
_entry.id   389828463dd1ce4bb113e1769a9624d1
#
_cell.length_a   1.000
_cell.length_b   1.000
_cell.length_c   1.000
_cell.angle_alpha   90.00
_cell.angle_beta   90.00
_cell.angle_gamma   90.00
#
_symmetry.space_group_name_H-M   'P 1'
#
loop_
_entity.id
_entity.type
_entity.pdbx_description
1 polymer ?
#
loop_
_entity_poly.entity_id
_entity_poly.type
_entity_poly.pdbx_seq_one_letter_code
_entity_poly.pdbx_strand_id
1 'polypeptide(L)'
;MNHFEEHFLRLGLVLAGGGSRIRRLVAETPAGESLLDSLKDSGAPRALLDTAAKLANAEAKTAIERISAAGWRWLIPGDDQYPGLLTATSDPPLGLFVRGRLDDRPAVAIVGSRKATPYGLQVARLLG
;
A
#
# COMPACT_ATOMS: atom_id res chain seq x y z
N MET A 1 11.02 9.22 -12.82
CA MET A 1 9.58 8.98 -12.58
C MET A 1 9.10 10.02 -11.59
N ASN A 2 8.03 10.73 -11.87
CA ASN A 2 7.50 11.69 -10.91
C ASN A 2 6.65 10.98 -9.85
N HIS A 3 6.37 11.64 -8.72
CA HIS A 3 5.61 11.07 -7.59
C HIS A 3 4.22 10.55 -8.02
N PHE A 4 3.59 11.21 -8.97
CA PHE A 4 2.29 10.81 -9.50
C PHE A 4 2.35 9.47 -10.29
N GLU A 5 3.38 9.29 -11.12
CA GLU A 5 3.60 8.03 -11.85
C GLU A 5 3.89 6.87 -10.89
N GLU A 6 4.59 7.13 -9.78
CA GLU A 6 4.85 6.14 -8.75
C GLU A 6 3.56 5.66 -8.07
N HIS A 7 2.60 6.56 -7.77
CA HIS A 7 1.28 6.20 -7.23
C HIS A 7 0.58 5.16 -8.12
N PHE A 8 0.56 5.39 -9.43
CA PHE A 8 -0.09 4.49 -10.36
C PHE A 8 0.64 3.16 -10.48
N LEU A 9 1.97 3.17 -10.53
CA LEU A 9 2.75 1.94 -10.63
C LEU A 9 2.58 1.07 -9.37
N ARG A 10 2.64 1.66 -8.18
CA ARG A 10 2.40 0.94 -6.92
C ARG A 10 0.99 0.34 -6.86
N LEU A 11 -0.02 1.08 -7.29
CA LEU A 11 -1.37 0.54 -7.39
C LEU A 11 -1.46 -0.58 -8.43
N GLY A 12 -0.82 -0.43 -9.59
CA GLY A 12 -0.72 -1.47 -10.61
C GLY A 12 -0.07 -2.75 -10.08
N LEU A 13 1.00 -2.64 -9.27
CA LEU A 13 1.64 -3.78 -8.61
C LEU A 13 0.71 -4.48 -7.62
N VAL A 14 -0.09 -3.73 -6.85
CA VAL A 14 -1.11 -4.31 -5.95
C VAL A 14 -2.17 -5.06 -6.75
N LEU A 15 -2.70 -4.46 -7.80
CA LEU A 15 -3.73 -5.07 -8.65
C LEU A 15 -3.21 -6.30 -9.41
N ALA A 16 -1.93 -6.29 -9.80
CA ALA A 16 -1.27 -7.44 -10.44
C ALA A 16 -0.90 -8.58 -9.45
N GLY A 17 -1.20 -8.42 -8.16
CA GLY A 17 -0.90 -9.44 -7.14
C GLY A 17 0.55 -9.43 -6.66
N GLY A 18 1.21 -8.28 -6.61
CA GLY A 18 2.56 -8.11 -6.06
C GLY A 18 2.65 -8.59 -4.61
N GLY A 19 3.36 -9.72 -4.39
CA GLY A 19 3.55 -10.32 -3.08
C GLY A 19 4.70 -9.70 -2.27
N SER A 20 5.05 -10.31 -1.13
CA SER A 20 6.08 -9.82 -0.19
C SER A 20 7.45 -9.57 -0.83
N ARG A 21 7.85 -10.39 -1.81
CA ARG A 21 9.09 -10.17 -2.54
C ARG A 21 9.09 -8.82 -3.28
N ILE A 22 8.00 -8.50 -3.96
CA ILE A 22 7.87 -7.21 -4.69
C ILE A 22 7.84 -6.06 -3.70
N ARG A 23 7.11 -6.16 -2.59
CA ARG A 23 7.08 -5.12 -1.56
C ARG A 23 8.48 -4.84 -1.00
N ARG A 24 9.27 -5.88 -0.74
CA ARG A 24 10.65 -5.73 -0.27
C ARG A 24 11.51 -5.03 -1.30
N LEU A 25 11.48 -5.45 -2.58
CA LEU A 25 12.23 -4.80 -3.65
C LEU A 25 11.86 -3.32 -3.80
N VAL A 26 10.58 -3.00 -3.69
CA VAL A 26 10.09 -1.60 -3.72
C VAL A 26 10.62 -0.81 -2.52
N ALA A 27 10.65 -1.41 -1.33
CA ALA A 27 11.18 -0.76 -0.12
C ALA A 27 12.69 -0.53 -0.17
N GLU A 28 13.43 -1.37 -0.89
CA GLU A 28 14.87 -1.29 -1.07
C GLU A 28 15.28 -0.33 -2.21
N THR A 29 14.32 0.16 -3.02
CA THR A 29 14.60 1.10 -4.11
C THR A 29 14.99 2.47 -3.54
N PRO A 30 16.16 3.01 -3.89
CA PRO A 30 16.60 4.32 -3.43
C PRO A 30 15.68 5.46 -3.86
N ALA A 31 15.55 6.47 -3.00
CA ALA A 31 14.79 7.68 -3.34
C ALA A 31 15.38 8.38 -4.57
N GLY A 32 14.53 8.71 -5.53
CA GLY A 32 14.95 9.39 -6.78
C GLY A 32 15.28 8.46 -7.93
N GLU A 33 15.39 7.15 -7.71
CA GLU A 33 15.50 6.17 -8.78
C GLU A 33 14.15 5.82 -9.40
N SER A 34 14.19 5.34 -10.65
CA SER A 34 13.00 4.82 -11.31
C SER A 34 12.60 3.49 -10.66
N LEU A 35 11.47 3.45 -9.97
CA LEU A 35 10.95 2.24 -9.36
C LEU A 35 10.82 1.08 -10.36
N LEU A 36 10.37 1.36 -11.59
CA LEU A 36 10.21 0.35 -12.63
C LEU A 36 11.54 -0.24 -13.06
N ASP A 37 12.57 0.59 -13.20
CA ASP A 37 13.90 0.14 -13.65
C ASP A 37 14.60 -0.61 -12.51
N SER A 38 14.54 -0.13 -11.27
CA SER A 38 15.04 -0.86 -10.11
C SER A 38 14.39 -2.24 -9.96
N LEU A 39 13.10 -2.37 -10.19
CA LEU A 39 12.40 -3.65 -10.15
C LEU A 39 12.83 -4.59 -11.27
N LYS A 40 13.11 -4.09 -12.48
CA LYS A 40 13.66 -4.89 -13.59
C LYS A 40 15.07 -5.41 -13.24
N ASP A 41 15.94 -4.55 -12.73
CA ASP A 41 17.33 -4.86 -12.39
C ASP A 41 17.42 -5.84 -11.21
N SER A 42 16.48 -5.75 -10.26
CA SER A 42 16.38 -6.66 -9.11
C SER A 42 15.80 -8.04 -9.44
N GLY A 43 15.53 -8.32 -10.72
CA GLY A 43 15.01 -9.62 -11.18
C GLY A 43 13.55 -9.88 -10.80
N ALA A 44 12.74 -8.82 -10.70
CA ALA A 44 11.29 -8.98 -10.58
C ALA A 44 10.70 -9.65 -11.83
N PRO A 45 9.66 -10.51 -11.71
CA PRO A 45 9.10 -11.21 -12.85
C PRO A 45 8.58 -10.23 -13.90
N ARG A 46 9.13 -10.32 -15.13
CA ARG A 46 8.79 -9.38 -16.21
C ARG A 46 7.29 -9.35 -16.53
N ALA A 47 6.64 -10.51 -16.54
CA ALA A 47 5.20 -10.60 -16.76
C ALA A 47 4.39 -9.83 -15.72
N LEU A 48 4.82 -9.83 -14.45
CA LEU A 48 4.20 -9.03 -13.39
C LEU A 48 4.39 -7.53 -13.63
N LEU A 49 5.61 -7.11 -14.01
CA LEU A 49 5.91 -5.70 -14.28
C LEU A 49 5.15 -5.17 -15.49
N ASP A 50 5.06 -5.96 -16.57
CA ASP A 50 4.30 -5.60 -17.76
C ASP A 50 2.79 -5.48 -17.45
N THR A 51 2.26 -6.38 -16.63
CA THR A 51 0.87 -6.32 -16.16
C THR A 51 0.65 -5.10 -15.28
N ALA A 52 1.53 -4.86 -14.31
CA ALA A 52 1.45 -3.69 -13.43
C ALA A 52 1.52 -2.37 -14.20
N ALA A 53 2.40 -2.27 -15.19
CA ALA A 53 2.53 -1.08 -16.04
C ALA A 53 1.29 -0.85 -16.90
N LYS A 54 0.68 -1.91 -17.45
CA LYS A 54 -0.60 -1.80 -18.19
C LYS A 54 -1.72 -1.31 -17.29
N LEU A 55 -1.87 -1.90 -16.11
CA LEU A 55 -2.88 -1.52 -15.12
C LEU A 55 -2.66 -0.08 -14.63
N ALA A 56 -1.41 0.32 -14.42
CA ALA A 56 -1.06 1.69 -14.03
C ALA A 56 -1.51 2.73 -15.05
N ASN A 57 -1.42 2.42 -16.33
CA ASN A 57 -1.75 3.38 -17.41
C ASN A 57 -3.26 3.46 -17.72
N ALA A 58 -3.98 2.34 -17.72
CA ALA A 58 -5.36 2.28 -18.19
C ALA A 58 -6.39 2.21 -17.06
N GLU A 59 -6.13 1.36 -16.05
CA GLU A 59 -7.11 1.05 -15.01
C GLU A 59 -6.85 1.78 -13.70
N ALA A 60 -5.59 2.07 -13.36
CA ALA A 60 -5.25 2.68 -12.09
C ALA A 60 -5.80 4.11 -11.97
N LYS A 61 -5.79 4.90 -13.05
CA LYS A 61 -6.40 6.24 -13.05
C LYS A 61 -7.89 6.16 -12.74
N THR A 62 -8.62 5.31 -13.46
CA THR A 62 -10.06 5.09 -13.23
C THR A 62 -10.32 4.53 -11.84
N ALA A 63 -9.46 3.64 -11.33
CA ALA A 63 -9.57 3.10 -9.98
C ALA A 63 -9.38 4.20 -8.91
N ILE A 64 -8.38 5.06 -9.05
CA ILE A 64 -8.15 6.18 -8.12
C ILE A 64 -9.33 7.15 -8.15
N GLU A 65 -9.88 7.49 -9.31
CA GLU A 65 -11.05 8.35 -9.44
C GLU A 65 -12.27 7.76 -8.71
N ARG A 66 -12.54 6.46 -8.90
CA ARG A 66 -13.61 5.73 -8.19
C ARG A 66 -13.38 5.66 -6.69
N ILE A 67 -12.17 5.40 -6.26
CA ILE A 67 -11.77 5.35 -4.85
C ILE A 67 -12.01 6.72 -4.20
N SER A 68 -11.58 7.80 -4.87
CA SER A 68 -11.77 9.18 -4.41
C SER A 68 -13.25 9.57 -4.35
N ALA A 69 -14.05 9.22 -5.36
CA ALA A 69 -15.48 9.46 -5.40
C ALA A 69 -16.24 8.73 -4.28
N ALA A 70 -15.73 7.58 -3.82
CA ALA A 70 -16.25 6.83 -2.68
C ALA A 70 -15.73 7.32 -1.31
N GLY A 71 -14.99 8.44 -1.26
CA GLY A 71 -14.43 9.02 -0.05
C GLY A 71 -13.21 8.29 0.51
N TRP A 72 -12.53 7.50 -0.33
CA TRP A 72 -11.26 6.87 0.00
C TRP A 72 -10.09 7.61 -0.63
N ARG A 73 -8.91 7.45 -0.04
CA ARG A 73 -7.64 7.96 -0.58
C ARG A 73 -6.67 6.80 -0.74
N TRP A 74 -5.83 6.87 -1.78
CA TRP A 74 -4.69 6.00 -1.96
C TRP A 74 -3.43 6.75 -1.56
N LEU A 75 -2.74 6.27 -0.53
CA LEU A 75 -1.50 6.84 -0.02
C LEU A 75 -0.34 5.88 -0.28
N ILE A 76 0.82 6.41 -0.63
CA ILE A 76 2.06 5.65 -0.76
C ILE A 76 3.13 6.14 0.22
N PRO A 77 4.18 5.36 0.51
CA PRO A 77 5.34 5.85 1.25
C PRO A 77 5.91 7.12 0.62
N GLY A 78 6.10 8.17 1.44
CA GLY A 78 6.53 9.49 0.98
C GLY A 78 5.41 10.53 0.91
N ASP A 79 4.14 10.13 0.95
CA ASP A 79 3.03 11.07 1.13
C ASP A 79 3.01 11.60 2.57
N ASP A 80 2.70 12.90 2.76
CA ASP A 80 2.65 13.56 4.08
C ASP A 80 1.77 12.84 5.11
N GLN A 81 0.72 12.18 4.65
CA GLN A 81 -0.24 11.47 5.49
C GLN A 81 0.01 9.96 5.57
N TYR A 82 1.09 9.46 4.97
CA TYR A 82 1.44 8.06 5.09
C TYR A 82 2.07 7.78 6.46
N PRO A 83 1.58 6.78 7.24
CA PRO A 83 2.11 6.52 8.58
C PRO A 83 3.57 6.08 8.54
N GLY A 84 4.48 6.88 9.10
CA GLY A 84 5.92 6.62 9.09
C GLY A 84 6.31 5.29 9.76
N LEU A 85 5.56 4.83 10.77
CA LEU A 85 5.82 3.54 11.41
C LEU A 85 5.65 2.35 10.47
N LEU A 86 4.85 2.47 9.41
CA LEU A 86 4.67 1.39 8.44
C LEU A 86 5.89 1.24 7.53
N THR A 87 6.62 2.32 7.25
CA THR A 87 7.85 2.25 6.44
C THR A 87 8.97 1.50 7.17
N ALA A 88 8.94 1.48 8.50
CA ALA A 88 9.93 0.79 9.34
C ALA A 88 9.64 -0.72 9.50
N THR A 89 8.54 -1.23 8.95
CA THR A 89 8.23 -2.66 9.01
C THR A 89 9.10 -3.46 8.04
N SER A 90 9.30 -4.75 8.33
CA SER A 90 10.08 -5.64 7.46
C SER A 90 9.40 -5.96 6.11
N ASP A 91 8.10 -5.73 6.01
CA ASP A 91 7.28 -5.94 4.81
C ASP A 91 6.29 -4.78 4.65
N PRO A 92 6.79 -3.56 4.30
CA PRO A 92 5.96 -2.38 4.20
C PRO A 92 4.95 -2.53 3.06
N PRO A 93 3.69 -2.08 3.25
CA PRO A 93 2.69 -2.11 2.19
C PRO A 93 3.09 -1.18 1.04
N LEU A 94 2.79 -1.58 -0.21
CA LEU A 94 3.03 -0.75 -1.41
C LEU A 94 2.27 0.58 -1.36
N GLY A 95 1.15 0.60 -0.65
CA GLY A 95 0.33 1.76 -0.39
C GLY A 95 -0.87 1.37 0.46
N LEU A 96 -1.66 2.36 0.86
CA LEU A 96 -2.80 2.23 1.76
C LEU A 96 -4.06 2.83 1.14
N PHE A 97 -5.17 2.10 1.24
CA PHE A 97 -6.49 2.67 1.05
C PHE A 97 -7.00 3.23 2.39
N VAL A 98 -7.19 4.54 2.45
CA VAL A 98 -7.57 5.23 3.67
C VAL A 98 -8.94 5.88 3.51
N ARG A 99 -9.83 5.65 4.47
CA ARG A 99 -11.11 6.36 4.60
C ARG A 99 -11.13 7.11 5.93
N GLY A 100 -11.47 8.40 5.90
CA GLY A 100 -11.43 9.25 7.08
C GLY A 100 -10.04 9.87 7.32
N ARG A 101 -9.71 10.18 8.57
CA ARG A 101 -8.44 10.80 8.97
C ARG A 101 -7.54 9.76 9.62
N LEU A 102 -6.27 9.80 9.25
CA LEU A 102 -5.21 9.18 10.03
C LEU A 102 -4.78 10.19 11.10
N ASP A 103 -4.48 9.69 12.27
CA ASP A 103 -4.14 10.48 13.46
C ASP A 103 -2.79 10.00 13.99
N ASP A 104 -1.93 10.94 14.39
CA ASP A 104 -0.59 10.65 14.93
C ASP A 104 -0.62 10.41 16.45
N ARG A 105 -1.81 10.37 17.07
CA ARG A 105 -1.96 10.06 18.50
C ARG A 105 -1.49 8.65 18.80
N PRO A 106 -0.97 8.41 20.02
CA PRO A 106 -0.66 7.07 20.48
C PRO A 106 -1.86 6.14 20.31
N ALA A 107 -1.64 5.01 19.64
CA ALA A 107 -2.67 4.03 19.35
C ALA A 107 -2.34 2.69 19.99
N VAL A 108 -3.37 1.93 20.35
CA VAL A 108 -3.26 0.57 20.87
C VAL A 108 -3.87 -0.39 19.86
N ALA A 109 -3.12 -1.44 19.51
CA ALA A 109 -3.62 -2.48 18.63
C ALA A 109 -4.49 -3.48 19.42
N ILE A 110 -5.74 -3.64 19.00
CA ILE A 110 -6.64 -4.68 19.53
C ILE A 110 -6.56 -5.87 18.57
N VAL A 111 -5.91 -6.95 19.01
CA VAL A 111 -5.68 -8.15 18.19
C VAL A 111 -6.31 -9.38 18.84
N GLY A 112 -6.69 -10.36 18.04
CA GLY A 112 -7.32 -11.57 18.56
C GLY A 112 -7.55 -12.65 17.51
N SER A 113 -8.14 -13.75 17.94
CA SER A 113 -8.49 -14.88 17.08
C SER A 113 -9.57 -14.52 16.06
N ARG A 114 -9.51 -15.11 14.85
CA ARG A 114 -10.59 -15.03 13.85
C ARG A 114 -11.91 -15.65 14.35
N LYS A 115 -11.82 -16.58 15.33
CA LYS A 115 -12.96 -17.16 16.07
C LYS A 115 -12.90 -16.65 17.50
N ALA A 116 -13.17 -15.37 17.70
CA ALA A 116 -13.15 -14.75 19.01
C ALA A 116 -14.32 -15.27 19.87
N THR A 117 -14.07 -15.41 21.17
CA THR A 117 -15.12 -15.74 22.15
C THR A 117 -16.08 -14.54 22.33
N PRO A 118 -17.34 -14.76 22.79
CA PRO A 118 -18.25 -13.67 23.12
C PRO A 118 -17.64 -12.64 24.07
N TYR A 119 -16.89 -13.09 25.08
CA TYR A 119 -16.15 -12.24 26.00
C TYR A 119 -15.09 -11.39 25.28
N GLY A 120 -14.26 -11.99 24.41
CA GLY A 120 -13.26 -11.26 23.65
C GLY A 120 -13.86 -10.18 22.75
N LEU A 121 -15.00 -10.47 22.10
CA LEU A 121 -15.74 -9.49 21.30
C LEU A 121 -16.29 -8.33 22.16
N GLN A 122 -16.77 -8.62 23.38
CA GLN A 122 -17.26 -7.61 24.30
C GLN A 122 -16.14 -6.68 24.76
N VAL A 123 -14.98 -7.25 25.14
CA VAL A 123 -13.80 -6.46 25.52
C VAL A 123 -13.29 -5.59 24.37
N ALA A 124 -13.19 -6.15 23.16
CA ALA A 124 -12.77 -5.38 21.99
C ALA A 124 -13.71 -4.20 21.68
N ARG A 125 -15.02 -4.36 21.87
CA ARG A 125 -16.01 -3.26 21.72
C ARG A 125 -15.93 -2.19 22.80
N LEU A 126 -15.47 -2.53 23.99
CA LEU A 126 -15.29 -1.57 25.09
C LEU A 126 -14.01 -0.72 24.92
N LEU A 127 -13.01 -1.27 24.23
CA LEU A 127 -11.71 -0.63 24.04
C LEU A 127 -11.58 0.13 22.70
N GLY A 128 -12.40 -0.16 21.71
CA GLY A 128 -12.41 0.46 20.38
C GLY A 128 -13.71 1.21 20.14
#